data_2c522e9a26562cc57089b16dc43e8002
#
_entry.id   2c522e9a26562cc57089b16dc43e8002
#
_cell.length_a   1.000
_cell.length_b   1.000
_cell.length_c   1.000
_cell.angle_alpha   90.00
_cell.angle_beta   90.00
_cell.angle_gamma   90.00
#
_symmetry.space_group_name_H-M   'P 1'
#
loop_
_entity.id
_entity.type
_entity.pdbx_description
1 polymer ?
#
loop_
_entity_poly.entity_id
_entity_poly.type
_entity_poly.pdbx_seq_one_letter_code
_entity_poly.pdbx_strand_id
1 'polypeptide(L)'
;KVNGEKLSGGETFTAQLSEGENTITLSAEKDGSKAEKSFKIKYTPAEFSIDTDLYDRTVNDADFSFYARMKGQSGSAKLSVILNGKKLSGRDNYTCTLQSGDNRIRLYAKDGDKKIDRYFTVTYVPIADDTTRPEITYINVTNGQTVKGSGFTLRFNAQDYKGGRIYADKTEVWLNGLSVECIAQDRNSAYYLQLSGGANHLEIRVYDPEGRYADHAYTINSVSAQKGEQTGVITMSFDADTIGLGQLAAGSEVAIYEGDTGVDVIERFLQQNGFTGDFTGKGDQKYLSRIHKSGAFSGGAVNSELAELIKNDGIADSNTQYADSLGEFDYTYGSGWVYTVNGNMPAYGMGKVNFTDGDTVRLAFTVAYGRDITGSQDSYDKTW
;
A
#
# COMPACT_ATOMS: atom_id res chain seq x y z
N LYS A 1 -26.14 -24.39 23.45
CA LYS A 1 -27.36 -23.65 23.06
C LYS A 1 -26.99 -22.27 22.57
N VAL A 2 -27.73 -21.73 21.63
CA VAL A 2 -27.68 -20.30 21.25
C VAL A 2 -29.09 -19.73 21.40
N ASN A 3 -29.24 -18.66 22.18
CA ASN A 3 -30.54 -18.04 22.51
C ASN A 3 -31.58 -19.06 23.03
N GLY A 4 -31.12 -20.04 23.77
CA GLY A 4 -31.98 -21.11 24.33
C GLY A 4 -32.15 -22.34 23.44
N GLU A 5 -31.90 -22.23 22.12
CA GLU A 5 -31.99 -23.36 21.19
C GLU A 5 -30.79 -24.29 21.28
N LYS A 6 -31.04 -25.59 21.36
CA LYS A 6 -29.98 -26.61 21.43
C LYS A 6 -29.39 -26.86 20.04
N LEU A 7 -28.08 -26.77 19.92
CA LEU A 7 -27.37 -27.13 18.70
C LEU A 7 -27.00 -28.60 18.68
N SER A 8 -27.03 -29.21 17.50
CA SER A 8 -26.50 -30.55 17.25
C SER A 8 -25.13 -30.40 16.58
N GLY A 9 -24.14 -31.19 16.98
CA GLY A 9 -22.79 -31.17 16.43
C GLY A 9 -21.86 -32.07 17.23
N GLY A 10 -20.65 -32.26 16.76
CA GLY A 10 -19.57 -32.99 17.45
C GLY A 10 -18.68 -32.05 18.26
N GLU A 11 -17.43 -31.93 17.87
CA GLU A 11 -16.47 -31.01 18.51
C GLU A 11 -16.66 -29.54 18.10
N THR A 12 -17.29 -29.30 16.92
CA THR A 12 -17.56 -27.96 16.40
C THR A 12 -19.05 -27.75 16.22
N PHE A 13 -19.53 -26.57 16.61
CA PHE A 13 -20.93 -26.15 16.48
C PHE A 13 -21.04 -24.88 15.66
N THR A 14 -21.98 -24.87 14.71
CA THR A 14 -22.30 -23.69 13.91
C THR A 14 -23.70 -23.22 14.27
N ALA A 15 -23.87 -21.92 14.46
CA ALA A 15 -25.15 -21.30 14.73
C ALA A 15 -25.30 -19.99 13.97
N GLN A 16 -26.55 -19.68 13.60
CA GLN A 16 -26.88 -18.33 13.11
C GLN A 16 -27.20 -17.44 14.31
N LEU A 17 -26.63 -16.23 14.29
CA LEU A 17 -26.89 -15.21 15.29
C LEU A 17 -28.06 -14.32 14.83
N SER A 18 -28.92 -13.95 15.76
CA SER A 18 -29.92 -12.90 15.56
C SER A 18 -29.28 -11.53 15.76
N GLU A 19 -29.83 -10.51 15.10
CA GLU A 19 -29.40 -9.11 15.33
C GLU A 19 -29.54 -8.74 16.80
N GLY A 20 -28.54 -8.05 17.37
CA GLY A 20 -28.48 -7.67 18.77
C GLY A 20 -27.70 -8.64 19.61
N GLU A 21 -28.04 -8.74 20.90
CA GLU A 21 -27.36 -9.59 21.86
C GLU A 21 -27.78 -11.05 21.73
N ASN A 22 -26.81 -11.93 21.55
CA ASN A 22 -26.98 -13.38 21.52
C ASN A 22 -26.29 -14.01 22.73
N THR A 23 -26.93 -14.95 23.36
CA THR A 23 -26.37 -15.69 24.50
C THR A 23 -25.99 -17.10 24.06
N ILE A 24 -24.72 -17.43 24.15
CA ILE A 24 -24.20 -18.77 23.92
C ILE A 24 -24.03 -19.46 25.29
N THR A 25 -24.71 -20.58 25.50
CA THR A 25 -24.60 -21.35 26.73
C THR A 25 -23.99 -22.72 26.43
N LEU A 26 -22.85 -22.99 27.04
CA LEU A 26 -22.23 -24.32 27.08
C LEU A 26 -22.64 -25.04 28.36
N SER A 27 -23.11 -26.24 28.23
CA SER A 27 -23.43 -27.09 29.40
C SER A 27 -22.81 -28.47 29.19
N ALA A 28 -22.18 -28.97 30.23
CA ALA A 28 -21.64 -30.33 30.29
C ALA A 28 -22.20 -31.02 31.54
N GLU A 29 -22.48 -32.30 31.43
CA GLU A 29 -22.97 -33.14 32.55
C GLU A 29 -22.17 -34.44 32.61
N LYS A 30 -21.66 -34.76 33.77
CA LYS A 30 -20.95 -36.00 34.04
C LYS A 30 -21.29 -36.49 35.44
N ASP A 31 -21.70 -37.73 35.58
CA ASP A 31 -21.97 -38.41 36.86
C ASP A 31 -22.92 -37.61 37.77
N GLY A 32 -23.97 -37.01 37.20
CA GLY A 32 -24.94 -36.17 37.92
C GLY A 32 -24.47 -34.76 38.28
N SER A 33 -23.21 -34.42 38.02
CA SER A 33 -22.66 -33.06 38.15
C SER A 33 -22.81 -32.29 36.88
N LYS A 34 -23.38 -31.07 36.97
CA LYS A 34 -23.61 -30.17 35.82
C LYS A 34 -22.74 -28.94 35.93
N ALA A 35 -22.04 -28.61 34.82
CA ALA A 35 -21.33 -27.36 34.65
C ALA A 35 -21.97 -26.55 33.49
N GLU A 36 -22.12 -25.25 33.71
CA GLU A 36 -22.67 -24.34 32.68
C GLU A 36 -21.89 -23.04 32.63
N LYS A 37 -21.64 -22.55 31.43
CA LYS A 37 -20.98 -21.26 31.18
C LYS A 37 -21.68 -20.55 30.02
N SER A 38 -22.00 -19.27 30.20
CA SER A 38 -22.65 -18.45 29.19
C SER A 38 -21.75 -17.31 28.73
N PHE A 39 -21.84 -16.99 27.46
CA PHE A 39 -21.15 -15.90 26.78
C PHE A 39 -22.16 -15.04 26.03
N LYS A 40 -21.95 -13.73 26.01
CA LYS A 40 -22.76 -12.79 25.23
C LYS A 40 -22.00 -12.33 24.04
N ILE A 41 -22.63 -12.38 22.86
CA ILE A 41 -22.08 -11.88 21.58
C ILE A 41 -23.11 -10.93 20.97
N LYS A 42 -22.70 -9.71 20.70
CA LYS A 42 -23.53 -8.75 19.97
C LYS A 42 -23.28 -8.92 18.47
N TYR A 43 -24.32 -9.28 17.72
CA TYR A 43 -24.30 -9.29 16.27
C TYR A 43 -25.01 -8.05 15.74
N THR A 44 -24.30 -7.26 14.93
CA THR A 44 -24.87 -6.13 14.19
C THR A 44 -24.70 -6.46 12.70
N PRO A 45 -25.79 -6.74 11.97
CA PRO A 45 -25.70 -6.98 10.54
C PRO A 45 -25.14 -5.73 9.85
N ALA A 46 -24.34 -5.93 8.82
CA ALA A 46 -23.92 -4.83 7.96
C ALA A 46 -25.12 -4.15 7.32
N GLU A 47 -25.10 -2.84 7.20
CA GLU A 47 -26.14 -2.08 6.52
C GLU A 47 -26.22 -2.49 5.04
N PHE A 48 -27.45 -2.70 4.54
CA PHE A 48 -27.65 -2.98 3.13
C PHE A 48 -27.24 -1.77 2.30
N SER A 49 -26.18 -1.92 1.50
CA SER A 49 -25.58 -0.85 0.71
C SER A 49 -25.04 -1.36 -0.62
N ILE A 50 -24.74 -0.44 -1.53
CA ILE A 50 -23.97 -0.70 -2.75
C ILE A 50 -22.59 -0.08 -2.58
N ASP A 51 -21.57 -0.90 -2.68
CA ASP A 51 -20.18 -0.53 -2.77
C ASP A 51 -19.78 -0.43 -4.24
N THR A 52 -19.26 0.72 -4.67
CA THR A 52 -18.91 1.01 -6.07
C THR A 52 -17.90 2.14 -6.14
N ASP A 53 -17.06 2.12 -7.17
CA ASP A 53 -16.14 3.19 -7.57
C ASP A 53 -16.77 4.21 -8.54
N LEU A 54 -18.07 4.10 -8.83
CA LEU A 54 -18.77 5.05 -9.69
C LEU A 54 -18.94 6.40 -9.00
N TYR A 55 -18.57 7.45 -9.72
CA TYR A 55 -18.89 8.85 -9.44
C TYR A 55 -19.08 9.60 -10.78
N ASP A 56 -19.67 10.78 -10.72
CA ASP A 56 -19.88 11.62 -11.90
C ASP A 56 -18.53 12.14 -12.39
N ARG A 57 -18.16 11.80 -13.63
CA ARG A 57 -16.87 12.16 -14.22
C ARG A 57 -16.90 12.22 -15.74
N THR A 58 -15.87 12.91 -16.31
CA THR A 58 -15.59 12.89 -17.73
C THR A 58 -14.47 11.89 -18.02
N VAL A 59 -14.58 11.13 -19.09
CA VAL A 59 -13.58 10.17 -19.60
C VAL A 59 -13.32 10.38 -21.07
N ASN A 60 -12.12 10.00 -21.53
CA ASN A 60 -11.74 10.09 -22.94
C ASN A 60 -11.74 8.73 -23.65
N ASP A 61 -11.94 7.64 -22.90
CA ASP A 61 -12.06 6.30 -23.43
C ASP A 61 -13.50 5.87 -23.55
N ALA A 62 -13.85 5.25 -24.68
CA ALA A 62 -15.16 4.64 -24.84
C ALA A 62 -15.31 3.38 -24.00
N ASP A 63 -14.24 2.61 -23.82
CA ASP A 63 -14.25 1.39 -23.01
C ASP A 63 -14.10 1.75 -21.54
N PHE A 64 -15.17 1.50 -20.79
CA PHE A 64 -15.31 1.90 -19.40
C PHE A 64 -15.56 0.70 -18.51
N SER A 65 -14.79 0.59 -17.42
CA SER A 65 -14.91 -0.46 -16.43
C SER A 65 -15.15 0.12 -15.06
N PHE A 66 -15.96 -0.56 -14.26
CA PHE A 66 -16.24 -0.18 -12.87
C PHE A 66 -16.68 -1.40 -12.08
N TYR A 67 -16.64 -1.31 -10.76
CA TYR A 67 -17.25 -2.33 -9.91
C TYR A 67 -18.54 -1.82 -9.25
N ALA A 68 -19.45 -2.76 -8.98
CA ALA A 68 -20.63 -2.53 -8.14
C ALA A 68 -21.03 -3.84 -7.45
N ARG A 69 -21.03 -3.85 -6.13
CA ARG A 69 -21.38 -5.03 -5.31
C ARG A 69 -22.26 -4.64 -4.14
N MET A 70 -23.12 -5.55 -3.71
CA MET A 70 -23.94 -5.34 -2.51
C MET A 70 -23.17 -5.71 -1.26
N LYS A 71 -23.43 -4.97 -0.17
CA LYS A 71 -22.97 -5.28 1.19
C LYS A 71 -24.18 -5.37 2.13
N GLY A 72 -24.10 -6.20 3.14
CA GLY A 72 -25.18 -6.38 4.12
C GLY A 72 -26.47 -7.01 3.56
N GLN A 73 -26.34 -7.74 2.43
CA GLN A 73 -27.45 -8.34 1.73
C GLN A 73 -27.85 -9.71 2.29
N SER A 74 -29.13 -10.09 2.07
CA SER A 74 -29.61 -11.47 2.22
C SER A 74 -29.32 -12.33 0.97
N GLY A 75 -29.49 -13.65 1.07
CA GLY A 75 -29.30 -14.55 -0.07
C GLY A 75 -30.26 -14.34 -1.25
N SER A 76 -31.34 -13.56 -1.08
CA SER A 76 -32.33 -13.23 -2.12
C SER A 76 -32.08 -11.90 -2.82
N ALA A 77 -31.11 -11.12 -2.39
CA ALA A 77 -30.82 -9.80 -2.91
C ALA A 77 -30.42 -9.83 -4.40
N LYS A 78 -30.81 -8.80 -5.12
CA LYS A 78 -30.50 -8.64 -6.55
C LYS A 78 -29.99 -7.24 -6.83
N LEU A 79 -28.86 -7.16 -7.55
CA LEU A 79 -28.31 -5.94 -8.13
C LEU A 79 -28.59 -5.92 -9.63
N SER A 80 -29.03 -4.78 -10.13
CA SER A 80 -29.18 -4.49 -11.56
C SER A 80 -28.35 -3.26 -11.89
N VAL A 81 -27.44 -3.39 -12.83
CA VAL A 81 -26.61 -2.32 -13.38
C VAL A 81 -27.12 -2.00 -14.79
N ILE A 82 -27.45 -0.75 -15.05
CA ILE A 82 -28.11 -0.32 -16.27
C ILE A 82 -27.37 0.89 -16.84
N LEU A 83 -26.85 0.78 -18.07
CA LEU A 83 -26.25 1.85 -18.83
C LEU A 83 -27.21 2.34 -19.90
N ASN A 84 -27.57 3.62 -19.90
CA ASN A 84 -28.44 4.24 -20.91
C ASN A 84 -29.72 3.40 -21.21
N GLY A 85 -30.29 2.83 -20.15
CA GLY A 85 -31.49 1.99 -20.24
C GLY A 85 -31.25 0.51 -20.58
N LYS A 86 -30.01 0.09 -20.91
CA LYS A 86 -29.67 -1.30 -21.18
C LYS A 86 -29.00 -1.94 -19.95
N LYS A 87 -29.48 -3.12 -19.57
CA LYS A 87 -28.89 -3.89 -18.47
C LYS A 87 -27.52 -4.44 -18.88
N LEU A 88 -26.52 -4.19 -18.04
CA LEU A 88 -25.19 -4.76 -18.18
C LEU A 88 -25.16 -6.16 -17.55
N SER A 89 -24.37 -7.05 -18.14
CA SER A 89 -24.02 -8.36 -17.57
C SER A 89 -22.72 -8.23 -16.81
N GLY A 90 -22.67 -8.77 -15.61
CA GLY A 90 -21.50 -8.77 -14.73
C GLY A 90 -21.91 -9.33 -13.38
N ARG A 91 -20.96 -9.66 -12.54
CA ARG A 91 -21.21 -10.12 -11.18
C ARG A 91 -20.85 -9.05 -10.18
N ASP A 92 -19.60 -8.63 -10.18
CA ASP A 92 -19.06 -7.57 -9.31
C ASP A 92 -18.34 -6.49 -10.13
N ASN A 93 -17.75 -6.89 -11.27
CA ASN A 93 -17.08 -6.00 -12.21
C ASN A 93 -17.90 -5.90 -13.50
N TYR A 94 -18.00 -4.71 -14.04
CA TYR A 94 -18.75 -4.38 -15.23
C TYR A 94 -17.85 -3.66 -16.22
N THR A 95 -17.95 -4.05 -17.48
CA THR A 95 -17.35 -3.36 -18.62
C THR A 95 -18.42 -2.93 -19.58
N CYS A 96 -18.29 -1.78 -20.18
CA CYS A 96 -19.22 -1.25 -21.16
C CYS A 96 -18.51 -0.29 -22.12
N THR A 97 -19.12 -0.08 -23.29
CA THR A 97 -18.69 0.95 -24.24
C THR A 97 -19.63 2.14 -24.12
N LEU A 98 -19.08 3.31 -23.82
CA LEU A 98 -19.79 4.56 -23.68
C LEU A 98 -20.12 5.17 -25.05
N GLN A 99 -21.21 5.92 -25.14
CA GLN A 99 -21.52 6.78 -26.27
C GLN A 99 -20.92 8.17 -26.04
N SER A 100 -20.52 8.86 -27.09
CA SER A 100 -20.07 10.24 -26.98
C SER A 100 -21.12 11.12 -26.27
N GLY A 101 -20.67 11.93 -25.32
CA GLY A 101 -21.52 12.71 -24.42
C GLY A 101 -21.89 11.96 -23.15
N ASP A 102 -23.00 12.37 -22.54
CA ASP A 102 -23.40 11.86 -21.22
C ASP A 102 -23.96 10.45 -21.28
N ASN A 103 -23.40 9.58 -20.44
CA ASN A 103 -23.85 8.21 -20.23
C ASN A 103 -24.37 8.07 -18.79
N ARG A 104 -25.61 7.62 -18.66
CA ARG A 104 -26.24 7.46 -17.36
C ARG A 104 -26.16 6.00 -16.90
N ILE A 105 -25.46 5.77 -15.79
CA ILE A 105 -25.38 4.47 -15.14
C ILE A 105 -26.31 4.47 -13.93
N ARG A 106 -27.21 3.49 -13.86
CA ARG A 106 -28.10 3.26 -12.72
C ARG A 106 -27.72 1.98 -12.01
N LEU A 107 -27.48 2.08 -10.71
CA LEU A 107 -27.37 0.94 -9.80
C LEU A 107 -28.69 0.79 -9.03
N TYR A 108 -29.39 -0.31 -9.27
CA TYR A 108 -30.61 -0.63 -8.55
C TYR A 108 -30.45 -1.95 -7.82
N ALA A 109 -30.50 -1.91 -6.49
CA ALA A 109 -30.45 -3.09 -5.65
C ALA A 109 -31.74 -3.26 -4.86
N LYS A 110 -32.19 -4.52 -4.70
CA LYS A 110 -33.35 -4.88 -3.90
C LYS A 110 -33.06 -6.10 -3.05
N ASP A 111 -33.44 -6.02 -1.76
CA ASP A 111 -33.36 -7.11 -0.80
C ASP A 111 -34.62 -7.10 0.08
N GLY A 112 -35.56 -7.97 -0.22
CA GLY A 112 -36.91 -7.92 0.38
C GLY A 112 -37.60 -6.58 0.09
N ASP A 113 -37.94 -5.84 1.14
CA ASP A 113 -38.54 -4.51 1.07
C ASP A 113 -37.52 -3.38 0.95
N LYS A 114 -36.23 -3.65 1.23
CA LYS A 114 -35.13 -2.66 1.11
C LYS A 114 -34.80 -2.43 -0.36
N LYS A 115 -34.62 -1.17 -0.74
CA LYS A 115 -34.26 -0.76 -2.11
C LYS A 115 -33.21 0.33 -2.06
N ILE A 116 -32.27 0.27 -3.00
CA ILE A 116 -31.27 1.31 -3.26
C ILE A 116 -31.35 1.62 -4.74
N ASP A 117 -31.42 2.91 -5.07
CA ASP A 117 -31.48 3.40 -6.45
C ASP A 117 -30.54 4.60 -6.58
N ARG A 118 -29.43 4.41 -7.26
CA ARG A 118 -28.37 5.41 -7.45
C ARG A 118 -28.11 5.63 -8.93
N TYR A 119 -27.78 6.86 -9.27
CA TYR A 119 -27.48 7.26 -10.64
C TYR A 119 -26.15 7.97 -10.68
N PHE A 120 -25.39 7.72 -11.74
CA PHE A 120 -24.12 8.33 -12.04
C PHE A 120 -24.09 8.77 -13.49
N THR A 121 -23.44 9.88 -13.77
CA THR A 121 -23.21 10.39 -15.12
C THR A 121 -21.73 10.24 -15.47
N VAL A 122 -21.43 9.50 -16.52
CA VAL A 122 -20.09 9.41 -17.09
C VAL A 122 -20.12 10.06 -18.48
N THR A 123 -19.47 11.21 -18.61
CA THR A 123 -19.43 11.95 -19.88
C THR A 123 -18.24 11.47 -20.68
N TYR A 124 -18.47 10.81 -21.83
CA TYR A 124 -17.42 10.41 -22.74
C TYR A 124 -17.15 11.53 -23.76
N VAL A 125 -15.94 12.05 -23.73
CA VAL A 125 -15.45 13.04 -24.71
C VAL A 125 -14.33 12.40 -25.52
N PRO A 126 -14.59 11.96 -26.76
CA PRO A 126 -13.55 11.35 -27.60
C PRO A 126 -12.43 12.35 -27.87
N ILE A 127 -11.18 11.91 -27.72
CA ILE A 127 -10.02 12.67 -28.20
C ILE A 127 -9.86 12.38 -29.69
N ALA A 128 -9.77 13.43 -30.48
CA ALA A 128 -9.69 13.34 -31.95
C ALA A 128 -8.40 12.65 -32.45
N ASP A 129 -7.34 12.66 -31.65
CA ASP A 129 -6.05 12.04 -31.97
C ASP A 129 -5.56 11.20 -30.78
N ASP A 130 -5.75 9.88 -30.85
CA ASP A 130 -5.36 8.91 -29.84
C ASP A 130 -3.85 8.71 -29.72
N THR A 131 -3.09 9.09 -30.78
CA THR A 131 -1.64 8.93 -30.82
C THR A 131 -0.89 9.94 -29.94
N THR A 132 -1.59 10.92 -29.38
CA THR A 132 -1.01 11.99 -28.57
C THR A 132 -1.38 11.87 -27.07
N ARG A 133 -1.93 10.74 -26.63
CA ARG A 133 -2.20 10.52 -25.20
C ARG A 133 -0.93 10.23 -24.43
N PRO A 134 -0.89 10.59 -23.15
CA PRO A 134 0.15 10.06 -22.27
C PRO A 134 0.00 8.55 -22.09
N GLU A 135 1.10 7.87 -21.75
CA GLU A 135 1.10 6.42 -21.55
C GLU A 135 1.86 6.02 -20.28
N ILE A 136 1.49 4.89 -19.70
CA ILE A 136 2.26 4.23 -18.64
C ILE A 136 3.28 3.29 -19.31
N THR A 137 4.57 3.61 -19.14
CA THR A 137 5.68 2.86 -19.75
C THR A 137 6.19 1.70 -18.91
N TYR A 138 5.93 1.76 -17.60
CA TYR A 138 6.22 0.71 -16.63
C TYR A 138 5.17 0.71 -15.54
N ILE A 139 4.74 -0.46 -15.11
CA ILE A 139 3.88 -0.65 -13.93
C ILE A 139 4.13 -2.03 -13.33
N ASN A 140 4.14 -2.12 -12.00
CA ASN A 140 4.37 -3.37 -11.27
C ASN A 140 3.10 -4.14 -10.89
N VAL A 141 1.96 -3.80 -11.47
CA VAL A 141 0.70 -4.52 -11.27
C VAL A 141 0.21 -5.13 -12.57
N THR A 142 -0.34 -6.33 -12.49
CA THR A 142 -1.08 -6.96 -13.59
C THR A 142 -2.55 -7.09 -13.23
N ASN A 143 -3.43 -6.94 -14.22
CA ASN A 143 -4.86 -7.03 -13.98
C ASN A 143 -5.26 -8.43 -13.49
N GLY A 144 -5.97 -8.49 -12.38
CA GLY A 144 -6.36 -9.74 -11.72
C GLY A 144 -5.29 -10.34 -10.80
N GLN A 145 -4.15 -9.67 -10.61
CA GLN A 145 -3.08 -10.11 -9.70
C GLN A 145 -3.64 -10.41 -8.31
N THR A 146 -3.11 -11.48 -7.70
CA THR A 146 -3.41 -11.85 -6.31
C THR A 146 -2.26 -11.45 -5.40
N VAL A 147 -2.57 -10.76 -4.31
CA VAL A 147 -1.64 -10.33 -3.26
C VAL A 147 -2.08 -10.97 -1.95
N LYS A 148 -1.16 -11.49 -1.15
CA LYS A 148 -1.41 -11.95 0.20
C LYS A 148 -1.19 -10.81 1.19
N GLY A 149 -2.16 -10.58 2.06
CA GLY A 149 -2.14 -9.46 3.02
C GLY A 149 -2.88 -8.22 2.52
N SER A 150 -2.77 -7.17 3.31
CA SER A 150 -3.54 -5.92 3.11
C SER A 150 -2.72 -4.80 2.44
N GLY A 151 -1.42 -4.96 2.26
CA GLY A 151 -0.53 -3.94 1.72
C GLY A 151 0.01 -4.27 0.33
N PHE A 152 0.07 -3.27 -0.54
CA PHE A 152 0.74 -3.36 -1.84
C PHE A 152 1.30 -2.00 -2.23
N THR A 153 2.57 -1.93 -2.61
CA THR A 153 3.16 -0.71 -3.14
C THR A 153 3.11 -0.72 -4.66
N LEU A 154 2.18 0.06 -5.21
CA LEU A 154 2.10 0.34 -6.64
C LEU A 154 3.29 1.20 -7.05
N ARG A 155 3.93 0.86 -8.18
CA ARG A 155 4.99 1.64 -8.81
C ARG A 155 4.76 1.71 -10.31
N PHE A 156 4.85 2.91 -10.88
CA PHE A 156 4.75 3.08 -12.33
C PHE A 156 5.56 4.27 -12.83
N ASN A 157 5.85 4.27 -14.12
CA ASN A 157 6.36 5.41 -14.87
C ASN A 157 5.36 5.77 -15.94
N ALA A 158 5.22 7.06 -16.20
CA ALA A 158 4.41 7.58 -17.30
C ALA A 158 5.19 8.60 -18.11
N GLN A 159 4.84 8.72 -19.40
CA GLN A 159 5.41 9.70 -20.31
C GLN A 159 4.33 10.33 -21.19
N ASP A 160 4.59 11.53 -21.66
CA ASP A 160 3.80 12.16 -22.69
C ASP A 160 4.16 11.57 -24.09
N TYR A 161 3.41 11.92 -25.10
CA TYR A 161 3.64 11.44 -26.48
C TYR A 161 4.97 11.88 -27.10
N LYS A 162 5.70 12.83 -26.47
CA LYS A 162 7.04 13.27 -26.88
C LYS A 162 8.15 12.54 -26.11
N GLY A 163 7.79 11.64 -25.21
CA GLY A 163 8.71 10.92 -24.33
C GLY A 163 9.11 11.70 -23.07
N GLY A 164 8.49 12.85 -22.81
CA GLY A 164 8.68 13.60 -21.56
C GLY A 164 8.08 12.87 -20.38
N ARG A 165 8.86 12.70 -19.30
CA ARG A 165 8.38 12.03 -18.08
C ARG A 165 7.24 12.80 -17.43
N ILE A 166 6.23 12.07 -16.99
CA ILE A 166 5.11 12.58 -16.20
C ILE A 166 5.34 12.23 -14.72
N TYR A 167 5.26 13.25 -13.87
CA TYR A 167 5.49 13.15 -12.44
C TYR A 167 4.16 13.05 -11.65
N ALA A 168 4.26 12.76 -10.35
CA ALA A 168 3.09 12.51 -9.50
C ALA A 168 2.14 13.71 -9.37
N ASP A 169 2.61 14.93 -9.57
CA ASP A 169 1.78 16.15 -9.62
C ASP A 169 0.83 16.20 -10.84
N LYS A 170 1.09 15.33 -11.83
CA LYS A 170 0.29 15.12 -13.04
C LYS A 170 -0.34 13.73 -13.07
N THR A 171 -0.44 13.07 -11.94
CA THR A 171 -1.06 11.75 -11.83
C THR A 171 -2.08 11.70 -10.70
N GLU A 172 -3.14 10.97 -10.91
CA GLU A 172 -4.16 10.70 -9.92
C GLU A 172 -4.30 9.19 -9.78
N VAL A 173 -4.30 8.70 -8.55
CA VAL A 173 -4.44 7.29 -8.24
C VAL A 173 -5.59 7.10 -7.27
N TRP A 174 -6.48 6.16 -7.57
CA TRP A 174 -7.60 5.79 -6.70
C TRP A 174 -7.63 4.30 -6.46
N LEU A 175 -7.86 3.93 -5.22
CA LEU A 175 -8.13 2.56 -4.81
C LEU A 175 -9.56 2.48 -4.28
N ASN A 176 -10.41 1.68 -4.91
CA ASN A 176 -11.82 1.54 -4.53
C ASN A 176 -12.56 2.89 -4.46
N GLY A 177 -12.19 3.83 -5.34
CA GLY A 177 -12.74 5.18 -5.41
C GLY A 177 -12.18 6.18 -4.39
N LEU A 178 -11.21 5.80 -3.56
CA LEU A 178 -10.51 6.69 -2.63
C LEU A 178 -9.16 7.10 -3.20
N SER A 179 -8.87 8.40 -3.17
CA SER A 179 -7.58 8.93 -3.62
C SER A 179 -6.43 8.39 -2.78
N VAL A 180 -5.33 8.03 -3.43
CA VAL A 180 -4.10 7.55 -2.81
C VAL A 180 -2.97 8.55 -3.08
N GLU A 181 -2.26 8.95 -2.04
CA GLU A 181 -1.14 9.89 -2.15
C GLU A 181 0.15 9.19 -2.62
N CYS A 182 0.94 9.90 -3.42
CA CYS A 182 2.28 9.47 -3.80
C CYS A 182 3.20 9.47 -2.58
N ILE A 183 3.92 8.36 -2.34
CA ILE A 183 4.84 8.22 -1.22
C ILE A 183 6.31 8.40 -1.60
N ALA A 184 6.65 8.25 -2.87
CA ALA A 184 7.99 8.48 -3.39
C ALA A 184 7.93 8.78 -4.89
N GLN A 185 8.82 9.66 -5.36
CA GLN A 185 8.87 10.11 -6.75
C GLN A 185 10.32 10.30 -7.18
N ASP A 186 11.02 9.22 -7.43
CA ASP A 186 12.38 9.24 -7.94
C ASP A 186 12.45 8.52 -9.30
N ARG A 187 12.86 7.26 -9.34
CA ARG A 187 12.88 6.47 -10.59
C ARG A 187 11.48 6.12 -11.06
N ASN A 188 10.58 5.88 -10.11
CA ASN A 188 9.17 5.61 -10.33
C ASN A 188 8.32 6.49 -9.43
N SER A 189 7.05 6.72 -9.81
CA SER A 189 6.06 7.18 -8.85
C SER A 189 5.57 5.98 -8.04
N ALA A 190 5.58 6.09 -6.71
CA ALA A 190 5.20 5.01 -5.80
C ALA A 190 4.02 5.41 -4.91
N TYR A 191 3.07 4.48 -4.71
CA TYR A 191 1.84 4.68 -3.97
C TYR A 191 1.58 3.46 -3.08
N TYR A 192 1.34 3.65 -1.80
CA TYR A 192 0.98 2.56 -0.91
C TYR A 192 -0.53 2.31 -0.95
N LEU A 193 -0.93 1.13 -1.36
CA LEU A 193 -2.32 0.70 -1.45
C LEU A 193 -2.69 -0.15 -0.23
N GLN A 194 -3.68 0.32 0.54
CA GLN A 194 -4.28 -0.47 1.62
C GLN A 194 -5.44 -1.28 1.05
N LEU A 195 -5.20 -2.55 0.76
CA LEU A 195 -6.16 -3.45 0.12
C LEU A 195 -7.22 -3.94 1.12
N SER A 196 -8.45 -4.04 0.65
CA SER A 196 -9.52 -4.78 1.33
C SER A 196 -9.49 -6.25 0.89
N GLY A 197 -9.92 -7.18 1.75
CA GLY A 197 -10.02 -8.59 1.35
C GLY A 197 -10.92 -8.79 0.13
N GLY A 198 -10.48 -9.60 -0.82
CA GLY A 198 -11.13 -9.81 -2.11
C GLY A 198 -10.68 -8.85 -3.20
N ALA A 199 -11.54 -8.58 -4.17
CA ALA A 199 -11.23 -7.73 -5.33
C ALA A 199 -11.15 -6.25 -4.93
N ASN A 200 -10.06 -5.60 -5.30
CA ASN A 200 -9.84 -4.16 -5.18
C ASN A 200 -9.71 -3.56 -6.58
N HIS A 201 -10.32 -2.42 -6.79
CA HIS A 201 -10.26 -1.70 -8.05
C HIS A 201 -9.27 -0.54 -7.95
N LEU A 202 -8.25 -0.58 -8.78
CA LEU A 202 -7.21 0.45 -8.90
C LEU A 202 -7.47 1.23 -10.19
N GLU A 203 -7.55 2.55 -10.09
CA GLU A 203 -7.58 3.47 -11.22
C GLU A 203 -6.37 4.38 -11.17
N ILE A 204 -5.76 4.63 -12.33
CA ILE A 204 -4.64 5.54 -12.51
C ILE A 204 -4.98 6.46 -13.67
N ARG A 205 -4.91 7.77 -13.45
CA ARG A 205 -5.01 8.77 -14.50
C ARG A 205 -3.70 9.53 -14.59
N VAL A 206 -3.18 9.65 -15.78
CA VAL A 206 -1.96 10.42 -16.08
C VAL A 206 -2.29 11.55 -17.03
N TYR A 207 -1.81 12.77 -16.72
CA TYR A 207 -2.00 13.97 -17.53
C TYR A 207 -0.69 14.39 -18.17
N ASP A 208 -0.74 14.79 -19.43
CA ASP A 208 0.38 15.48 -20.07
C ASP A 208 0.38 16.98 -19.75
N PRO A 209 1.45 17.71 -20.12
CA PRO A 209 1.52 19.16 -19.91
C PRO A 209 0.40 19.95 -20.59
N GLU A 210 -0.17 19.45 -21.66
CA GLU A 210 -1.26 20.06 -22.42
C GLU A 210 -2.66 19.72 -21.85
N GLY A 211 -2.72 18.89 -20.78
CA GLY A 211 -3.96 18.52 -20.10
C GLY A 211 -4.72 17.35 -20.72
N ARG A 212 -4.13 16.67 -21.72
CA ARG A 212 -4.68 15.40 -22.22
C ARG A 212 -4.37 14.32 -21.19
N TYR A 213 -5.23 13.32 -21.11
CA TYR A 213 -5.03 12.25 -20.13
C TYR A 213 -5.33 10.85 -20.68
N ALA A 214 -4.80 9.87 -20.01
CA ALA A 214 -5.15 8.46 -20.18
C ALA A 214 -5.53 7.85 -18.84
N ASP A 215 -6.56 6.99 -18.88
CA ASP A 215 -7.04 6.22 -17.74
C ASP A 215 -6.58 4.77 -17.86
N HIS A 216 -6.13 4.20 -16.76
CA HIS A 216 -5.75 2.80 -16.63
C HIS A 216 -6.45 2.20 -15.41
N ALA A 217 -7.04 1.02 -15.58
CA ALA A 217 -7.78 0.34 -14.53
C ALA A 217 -7.27 -1.09 -14.34
N TYR A 218 -7.11 -1.51 -13.07
CA TYR A 218 -6.64 -2.83 -12.69
C TYR A 218 -7.49 -3.38 -11.55
N THR A 219 -7.63 -4.69 -11.52
CA THR A 219 -8.18 -5.41 -10.37
C THR A 219 -7.03 -6.07 -9.62
N ILE A 220 -6.95 -5.86 -8.31
CA ILE A 220 -6.02 -6.53 -7.41
C ILE A 220 -6.84 -7.37 -6.43
N ASN A 221 -6.60 -8.68 -6.39
CA ASN A 221 -7.28 -9.57 -5.45
C ASN A 221 -6.42 -9.73 -4.20
N SER A 222 -6.92 -9.32 -3.05
CA SER A 222 -6.25 -9.55 -1.77
C SER A 222 -6.79 -10.80 -1.09
N VAL A 223 -5.88 -11.70 -0.73
CA VAL A 223 -6.16 -12.81 0.19
C VAL A 223 -5.80 -12.35 1.59
N SER A 224 -6.80 -12.27 2.45
CA SER A 224 -6.61 -11.80 3.83
C SER A 224 -5.56 -12.63 4.57
N ALA A 225 -4.66 -11.96 5.28
CA ALA A 225 -3.73 -12.56 6.20
C ALA A 225 -4.04 -12.11 7.64
N GLN A 226 -3.74 -12.95 8.62
CA GLN A 226 -3.86 -12.57 10.02
C GLN A 226 -2.58 -11.86 10.48
N LYS A 227 -2.69 -10.97 11.45
CA LYS A 227 -1.53 -10.29 12.02
C LYS A 227 -0.46 -11.30 12.44
N GLY A 228 0.78 -11.10 11.95
CA GLY A 228 1.91 -12.00 12.16
C GLY A 228 1.97 -13.18 11.19
N GLU A 229 1.05 -13.31 10.25
CA GLU A 229 1.14 -14.27 9.15
C GLU A 229 2.08 -13.74 8.07
N GLN A 230 2.98 -14.58 7.55
CA GLN A 230 3.91 -14.18 6.50
C GLN A 230 3.14 -13.82 5.22
N THR A 231 3.39 -12.61 4.71
CA THR A 231 2.74 -12.07 3.49
C THR A 231 3.68 -12.04 2.30
N GLY A 232 4.98 -12.14 2.51
CA GLY A 232 5.97 -12.15 1.44
C GLY A 232 7.41 -12.19 1.95
N VAL A 233 8.33 -11.90 1.04
CA VAL A 233 9.77 -11.82 1.28
C VAL A 233 10.32 -10.62 0.52
N ILE A 234 11.22 -9.86 1.14
CA ILE A 234 11.97 -8.79 0.48
C ILE A 234 13.45 -9.14 0.44
N THR A 235 14.21 -8.51 -0.46
CA THR A 235 15.67 -8.53 -0.43
C THR A 235 16.17 -7.25 0.22
N MET A 236 16.97 -7.37 1.29
CA MET A 236 17.48 -6.22 2.01
C MET A 236 18.99 -6.24 2.11
N SER A 237 19.64 -5.08 1.95
CA SER A 237 21.07 -4.86 2.12
C SER A 237 21.32 -3.60 2.94
N PHE A 238 22.52 -3.47 3.52
CA PHE A 238 22.91 -2.19 4.07
C PHE A 238 24.42 -1.91 3.91
N ASP A 239 24.74 -0.63 3.79
CA ASP A 239 26.08 -0.15 3.54
C ASP A 239 26.36 1.21 4.22
N ALA A 240 27.63 1.54 4.28
CA ALA A 240 28.15 2.82 4.70
C ALA A 240 29.23 3.29 3.71
N ASP A 241 28.88 3.29 2.42
CA ASP A 241 29.76 3.69 1.32
C ASP A 241 30.24 5.13 1.46
N THR A 242 29.40 6.02 1.98
CA THR A 242 29.71 7.45 2.20
C THR A 242 30.90 7.72 3.11
N ILE A 243 31.20 6.77 3.99
CA ILE A 243 32.36 6.81 4.88
C ILE A 243 33.40 5.72 4.57
N GLY A 244 33.31 5.12 3.37
CA GLY A 244 34.32 4.17 2.87
C GLY A 244 34.28 2.79 3.54
N LEU A 245 33.31 2.46 4.36
CA LEU A 245 33.16 1.13 4.97
C LEU A 245 32.53 0.09 4.02
N GLY A 246 31.95 0.55 2.92
CA GLY A 246 31.36 -0.33 1.92
C GLY A 246 30.10 -1.05 2.42
N GLN A 247 29.82 -2.19 1.83
CA GLN A 247 28.69 -3.02 2.16
C GLN A 247 28.90 -3.75 3.50
N LEU A 248 28.07 -3.46 4.49
CA LEU A 248 28.11 -4.04 5.84
C LEU A 248 27.30 -5.34 5.95
N ALA A 249 26.20 -5.44 5.16
CA ALA A 249 25.50 -6.69 4.94
C ALA A 249 25.03 -6.79 3.50
N ALA A 250 25.34 -7.93 2.87
CA ALA A 250 24.91 -8.24 1.50
C ALA A 250 23.40 -8.40 1.42
N GLY A 251 22.87 -8.30 0.21
CA GLY A 251 21.45 -8.56 -0.05
C GLY A 251 21.06 -9.96 0.42
N SER A 252 20.14 -10.02 1.36
CA SER A 252 19.57 -11.26 1.90
C SER A 252 18.05 -11.17 2.02
N GLU A 253 17.40 -12.31 1.96
CA GLU A 253 15.95 -12.40 2.09
C GLU A 253 15.52 -12.14 3.53
N VAL A 254 14.47 -11.32 3.66
CA VAL A 254 13.80 -11.02 4.94
C VAL A 254 12.31 -11.25 4.78
N ALA A 255 11.75 -12.10 5.61
CA ALA A 255 10.30 -12.32 5.63
C ALA A 255 9.57 -11.06 6.12
N ILE A 256 8.44 -10.76 5.48
CA ILE A 256 7.50 -9.73 5.91
C ILE A 256 6.21 -10.37 6.37
N TYR A 257 5.60 -9.80 7.40
CA TYR A 257 4.40 -10.33 8.03
C TYR A 257 3.28 -9.29 8.03
N GLU A 258 2.04 -9.75 8.03
CA GLU A 258 0.89 -8.86 8.13
C GLU A 258 0.93 -8.03 9.41
N GLY A 259 0.89 -6.70 9.24
CA GLY A 259 1.01 -5.73 10.33
C GLY A 259 2.43 -5.31 10.68
N ASP A 260 3.47 -5.76 9.95
CA ASP A 260 4.82 -5.21 10.05
C ASP A 260 4.85 -3.75 9.57
N THR A 261 5.62 -2.94 10.25
CA THR A 261 6.09 -1.64 9.76
C THR A 261 7.48 -1.81 9.14
N GLY A 262 7.98 -0.80 8.42
CA GLY A 262 9.35 -0.82 7.91
C GLY A 262 10.39 -1.00 9.03
N VAL A 263 10.12 -0.47 10.24
CA VAL A 263 10.98 -0.65 11.42
C VAL A 263 11.08 -2.11 11.83
N ASP A 264 9.96 -2.83 11.88
CA ASP A 264 9.94 -4.23 12.31
C ASP A 264 10.76 -5.11 11.37
N VAL A 265 10.70 -4.82 10.06
CA VAL A 265 11.45 -5.54 9.03
C VAL A 265 12.94 -5.20 9.08
N ILE A 266 13.30 -3.90 9.25
CA ILE A 266 14.69 -3.46 9.40
C ILE A 266 15.32 -4.08 10.64
N GLU A 267 14.62 -4.08 11.77
CA GLU A 267 15.10 -4.70 13.01
C GLU A 267 15.38 -6.20 12.81
N ARG A 268 14.46 -6.91 12.16
CA ARG A 268 14.63 -8.34 11.81
C ARG A 268 15.85 -8.57 10.92
N PHE A 269 16.04 -7.75 9.89
CA PHE A 269 17.21 -7.82 9.02
C PHE A 269 18.52 -7.59 9.76
N LEU A 270 18.58 -6.57 10.62
CA LEU A 270 19.77 -6.29 11.44
C LEU A 270 20.10 -7.49 12.33
N GLN A 271 19.11 -8.06 13.01
CA GLN A 271 19.30 -9.23 13.88
C GLN A 271 19.80 -10.46 13.10
N GLN A 272 19.25 -10.72 11.90
CA GLN A 272 19.70 -11.82 11.03
C GLN A 272 21.19 -11.70 10.65
N ASN A 273 21.72 -10.46 10.56
CA ASN A 273 23.10 -10.17 10.19
C ASN A 273 24.01 -9.90 11.41
N GLY A 274 23.51 -10.15 12.63
CA GLY A 274 24.29 -10.00 13.87
C GLY A 274 24.53 -8.56 14.25
N PHE A 275 23.63 -7.64 13.87
CA PHE A 275 23.59 -6.25 14.32
C PHE A 275 22.42 -6.01 15.25
N THR A 276 22.49 -4.95 16.04
CA THR A 276 21.37 -4.43 16.82
C THR A 276 21.11 -2.97 16.48
N GLY A 277 19.86 -2.54 16.51
CA GLY A 277 19.47 -1.17 16.21
C GLY A 277 18.86 -0.46 17.41
N ASP A 278 19.20 0.80 17.61
CA ASP A 278 18.47 1.71 18.48
C ASP A 278 17.42 2.44 17.66
N PHE A 279 16.17 2.41 18.13
CA PHE A 279 15.06 3.07 17.46
C PHE A 279 14.49 4.17 18.34
N THR A 280 14.32 5.35 17.75
CA THR A 280 13.81 6.55 18.41
C THR A 280 12.43 6.90 17.85
N GLY A 281 11.59 7.56 18.65
CA GLY A 281 10.23 7.93 18.26
C GLY A 281 9.19 6.84 18.57
N LYS A 282 7.94 7.08 18.16
CA LYS A 282 6.80 6.17 18.38
C LYS A 282 5.89 6.16 17.16
N GLY A 283 5.23 5.02 16.91
CA GLY A 283 4.31 4.87 15.78
C GLY A 283 4.95 5.24 14.46
N ASP A 284 4.26 6.02 13.64
CA ASP A 284 4.70 6.45 12.31
C ASP A 284 6.01 7.28 12.32
N GLN A 285 6.36 7.86 13.46
CA GLN A 285 7.60 8.65 13.63
C GLN A 285 8.76 7.83 14.18
N LYS A 286 8.61 6.51 14.34
CA LYS A 286 9.69 5.64 14.78
C LYS A 286 10.72 5.49 13.65
N TYR A 287 12.01 5.69 13.98
CA TYR A 287 13.11 5.58 13.03
C TYR A 287 14.34 4.95 13.66
N LEU A 288 15.24 4.45 12.84
CA LEU A 288 16.52 3.88 13.25
C LEU A 288 17.52 5.01 13.51
N SER A 289 17.92 5.19 14.77
CA SER A 289 18.87 6.23 15.17
C SER A 289 20.32 5.72 15.16
N ARG A 290 20.56 4.45 15.53
CA ARG A 290 21.92 3.89 15.60
C ARG A 290 21.93 2.39 15.37
N ILE A 291 23.01 1.89 14.75
CA ILE A 291 23.28 0.44 14.60
C ILE A 291 24.54 0.10 15.37
N HIS A 292 24.55 -1.07 16.03
CA HIS A 292 25.65 -1.55 16.85
C HIS A 292 26.15 -2.92 16.36
N LYS A 293 27.47 -3.06 16.30
CA LYS A 293 28.21 -4.33 16.17
C LYS A 293 29.67 -4.09 16.45
N SER A 294 30.26 -4.88 17.34
CA SER A 294 31.66 -4.72 17.78
C SER A 294 32.62 -4.70 16.59
N GLY A 295 33.43 -3.63 16.49
CA GLY A 295 34.46 -3.43 15.49
C GLY A 295 33.99 -3.16 14.06
N ALA A 296 32.70 -3.24 13.77
CA ALA A 296 32.19 -3.18 12.41
C ALA A 296 32.32 -1.80 11.75
N PHE A 297 32.48 -0.75 12.53
CA PHE A 297 32.52 0.64 12.04
C PHE A 297 33.89 1.30 12.19
N SER A 298 34.91 0.49 12.47
CA SER A 298 36.28 0.98 12.58
C SER A 298 36.85 1.43 11.25
N GLY A 299 37.56 2.55 11.22
CA GLY A 299 38.29 3.04 10.05
C GLY A 299 37.44 3.77 9.00
N GLY A 300 36.16 4.04 9.30
CA GLY A 300 35.33 4.87 8.45
C GLY A 300 35.87 6.31 8.37
N ALA A 301 35.82 6.90 7.18
CA ALA A 301 36.20 8.28 6.93
C ALA A 301 35.43 8.83 5.71
N VAL A 302 34.98 10.05 5.81
CA VAL A 302 34.40 10.79 4.65
C VAL A 302 35.54 11.11 3.68
N ASN A 303 35.37 10.80 2.39
CA ASN A 303 36.38 11.13 1.39
C ASN A 303 36.46 12.65 1.17
N SER A 304 37.58 13.13 0.58
CA SER A 304 37.84 14.57 0.44
C SER A 304 36.84 15.29 -0.48
N GLU A 305 36.35 14.63 -1.51
CA GLU A 305 35.40 15.20 -2.44
C GLU A 305 34.04 15.43 -1.76
N LEU A 306 33.53 14.42 -1.08
CA LEU A 306 32.29 14.50 -0.30
C LEU A 306 32.42 15.50 0.87
N ALA A 307 33.60 15.55 1.54
CA ALA A 307 33.86 16.51 2.59
C ALA A 307 33.81 17.96 2.10
N GLU A 308 34.28 18.23 0.88
CA GLU A 308 34.19 19.55 0.26
C GLU A 308 32.72 19.93 -0.05
N LEU A 309 31.93 19.00 -0.58
CA LEU A 309 30.49 19.21 -0.84
C LEU A 309 29.74 19.51 0.48
N ILE A 310 29.97 18.71 1.53
CA ILE A 310 29.39 18.89 2.87
C ILE A 310 29.69 20.30 3.40
N LYS A 311 30.97 20.73 3.28
CA LYS A 311 31.41 22.04 3.74
C LYS A 311 30.76 23.17 2.93
N ASN A 312 30.69 23.03 1.61
CA ASN A 312 30.08 24.04 0.72
C ASN A 312 28.57 24.20 1.00
N ASP A 313 27.92 23.13 1.41
CA ASP A 313 26.50 23.11 1.78
C ASP A 313 26.24 23.58 3.23
N GLY A 314 27.30 23.91 3.97
CA GLY A 314 27.23 24.44 5.34
C GLY A 314 26.83 23.40 6.39
N ILE A 315 26.97 22.11 6.10
CA ILE A 315 26.73 21.05 7.09
C ILE A 315 27.92 20.99 8.05
N ALA A 316 27.67 21.19 9.33
CA ALA A 316 28.72 21.20 10.32
C ALA A 316 29.20 19.80 10.71
N ASP A 317 30.54 19.65 10.96
CA ASP A 317 31.11 18.44 11.49
C ASP A 317 30.69 18.21 12.94
N SER A 318 30.36 16.99 13.30
CA SER A 318 30.10 16.60 14.70
C SER A 318 31.32 16.11 15.45
N ASN A 319 32.38 15.71 14.72
CA ASN A 319 33.62 15.13 15.24
C ASN A 319 33.40 13.86 16.10
N THR A 320 32.28 13.17 15.92
CA THR A 320 31.91 11.99 16.69
C THR A 320 31.98 10.75 15.80
N GLN A 321 32.74 9.73 16.27
CA GLN A 321 32.90 8.45 15.57
C GLN A 321 33.11 7.33 16.60
N TYR A 322 32.52 6.16 16.33
CA TYR A 322 32.61 4.99 17.18
C TYR A 322 32.97 3.74 16.37
N ALA A 323 33.85 2.89 16.95
CA ALA A 323 34.22 1.63 16.30
C ALA A 323 33.11 0.57 16.32
N ASP A 324 32.27 0.60 17.33
CA ASP A 324 31.28 -0.43 17.64
C ASP A 324 29.83 0.01 17.31
N SER A 325 29.66 1.23 16.84
CA SER A 325 28.33 1.74 16.47
C SER A 325 28.40 2.84 15.42
N LEU A 326 27.30 3.03 14.67
CA LEU A 326 27.15 4.08 13.67
C LEU A 326 25.71 4.60 13.68
N GLY A 327 25.54 5.92 13.73
CA GLY A 327 24.20 6.49 13.83
C GLY A 327 24.11 7.97 13.52
N GLU A 328 22.98 8.54 13.84
CA GLU A 328 22.73 9.96 13.63
C GLU A 328 23.76 10.82 14.36
N PHE A 329 24.16 11.90 13.70
CA PHE A 329 25.17 12.86 14.15
C PHE A 329 26.59 12.30 14.30
N ASP A 330 26.89 11.12 13.76
CA ASP A 330 28.25 10.65 13.59
C ASP A 330 28.85 11.24 12.31
N TYR A 331 30.08 11.75 12.36
CA TYR A 331 30.81 12.50 11.31
C TYR A 331 30.27 13.92 11.08
N THR A 332 28.95 14.08 10.81
CA THR A 332 28.33 15.39 10.58
C THR A 332 26.98 15.50 11.29
N TYR A 333 26.47 16.71 11.43
CA TYR A 333 25.11 16.92 11.91
C TYR A 333 24.01 16.59 10.89
N GLY A 334 24.39 16.25 9.65
CA GLY A 334 23.50 15.76 8.59
C GLY A 334 23.50 14.25 8.44
N SER A 335 24.19 13.51 9.33
CA SER A 335 24.32 12.06 9.20
C SER A 335 23.17 11.30 9.85
N GLY A 336 22.97 10.08 9.35
CA GLY A 336 21.96 9.16 9.83
C GLY A 336 21.71 7.99 8.88
N TRP A 337 20.72 7.18 9.21
CA TRP A 337 20.31 6.05 8.38
C TRP A 337 19.10 6.43 7.53
N VAL A 338 19.24 6.29 6.22
CA VAL A 338 18.17 6.44 5.24
C VAL A 338 17.96 5.12 4.51
N TYR A 339 16.83 4.97 3.83
CA TYR A 339 16.57 3.76 3.08
C TYR A 339 15.92 4.07 1.74
N THR A 340 16.15 3.19 0.78
CA THR A 340 15.46 3.20 -0.51
C THR A 340 14.70 1.91 -0.72
N VAL A 341 13.59 1.98 -1.44
CA VAL A 341 12.80 0.83 -1.87
C VAL A 341 12.79 0.80 -3.39
N ASN A 342 13.33 -0.26 -3.98
CA ASN A 342 13.48 -0.41 -5.44
C ASN A 342 14.17 0.79 -6.09
N GLY A 343 15.16 1.36 -5.39
CA GLY A 343 15.94 2.51 -5.82
C GLY A 343 15.26 3.86 -5.61
N ASN A 344 14.10 3.93 -4.96
CA ASN A 344 13.42 5.18 -4.62
C ASN A 344 13.54 5.46 -3.12
N MET A 345 13.83 6.71 -2.75
CA MET A 345 13.81 7.16 -1.36
C MET A 345 12.37 7.56 -1.00
N PRO A 346 11.71 6.85 -0.06
CA PRO A 346 10.35 7.20 0.34
C PRO A 346 10.28 8.58 1.01
N ALA A 347 9.18 9.30 0.78
CA ALA A 347 8.92 10.59 1.45
C ALA A 347 8.53 10.44 2.93
N TYR A 348 8.38 9.21 3.43
CA TYR A 348 7.99 8.91 4.81
C TYR A 348 9.07 8.14 5.55
N GLY A 349 9.12 8.34 6.88
CA GLY A 349 10.01 7.59 7.76
C GLY A 349 9.67 6.09 7.85
N MET A 350 10.63 5.33 8.36
CA MET A 350 10.58 3.86 8.48
C MET A 350 9.37 3.34 9.28
N GLY A 351 8.86 4.12 10.23
CA GLY A 351 7.70 3.75 11.04
C GLY A 351 6.37 3.75 10.28
N LYS A 352 6.30 4.45 9.14
CA LYS A 352 5.08 4.58 8.33
C LYS A 352 5.08 3.69 7.10
N VAL A 353 6.26 3.32 6.60
CA VAL A 353 6.36 2.53 5.36
C VAL A 353 6.16 1.04 5.64
N ASN A 354 5.38 0.39 4.81
CA ASN A 354 5.25 -1.05 4.74
C ASN A 354 5.89 -1.56 3.45
N PHE A 355 6.65 -2.65 3.56
CA PHE A 355 7.24 -3.29 2.40
C PHE A 355 6.28 -4.31 1.77
N THR A 356 6.44 -4.53 0.48
CA THR A 356 5.63 -5.44 -0.31
C THR A 356 6.49 -6.62 -0.79
N ASP A 357 5.89 -7.78 -0.99
CA ASP A 357 6.56 -8.97 -1.52
C ASP A 357 7.37 -8.64 -2.79
N GLY A 358 8.62 -9.08 -2.82
CA GLY A 358 9.56 -8.84 -3.91
C GLY A 358 10.28 -7.48 -3.88
N ASP A 359 10.04 -6.61 -2.88
CA ASP A 359 10.77 -5.35 -2.77
C ASP A 359 12.28 -5.57 -2.54
N THR A 360 13.07 -4.67 -3.12
CA THR A 360 14.50 -4.54 -2.81
C THR A 360 14.73 -3.30 -1.97
N VAL A 361 15.22 -3.48 -0.75
CA VAL A 361 15.44 -2.41 0.21
C VAL A 361 16.94 -2.25 0.46
N ARG A 362 17.42 -1.02 0.33
CA ARG A 362 18.80 -0.65 0.71
C ARG A 362 18.72 0.31 1.89
N LEU A 363 19.33 -0.06 3.00
CA LEU A 363 19.60 0.83 4.12
C LEU A 363 20.99 1.43 3.92
N ALA A 364 21.11 2.76 3.89
CA ALA A 364 22.35 3.43 3.61
C ALA A 364 22.67 4.48 4.68
N PHE A 365 23.95 4.59 5.04
CA PHE A 365 24.40 5.67 5.92
C PHE A 365 24.69 6.92 5.11
N THR A 366 24.03 8.02 5.45
CA THR A 366 24.25 9.34 4.87
C THR A 366 25.06 10.21 5.81
N VAL A 367 25.84 11.14 5.26
CA VAL A 367 26.52 12.22 6.00
C VAL A 367 25.98 13.61 5.60
N ALA A 368 24.95 13.65 4.73
CA ALA A 368 24.44 14.88 4.13
C ALA A 368 22.91 14.87 3.93
N TYR A 369 22.15 14.46 4.95
CA TYR A 369 20.67 14.42 4.91
C TYR A 369 20.10 13.56 3.76
N GLY A 370 20.80 12.53 3.31
CA GLY A 370 20.42 11.66 2.21
C GLY A 370 20.81 12.17 0.82
N ARG A 371 21.37 13.37 0.67
CA ARG A 371 21.76 13.94 -0.63
C ARG A 371 22.91 13.16 -1.29
N ASP A 372 23.78 12.57 -0.50
CA ASP A 372 24.93 11.75 -0.87
C ASP A 372 24.55 10.29 -1.20
N ILE A 373 23.27 9.95 -1.13
CA ILE A 373 22.77 8.61 -1.44
C ILE A 373 22.15 8.60 -2.85
N THR A 374 22.62 7.69 -3.71
CA THR A 374 22.05 7.52 -5.04
C THR A 374 20.58 7.11 -4.95
N GLY A 375 19.72 7.83 -5.68
CA GLY A 375 18.27 7.63 -5.64
C GLY A 375 17.50 8.78 -4.99
N SER A 376 18.19 9.82 -4.50
CA SER A 376 17.55 10.99 -3.89
C SER A 376 17.44 12.19 -4.84
N GLN A 377 17.35 11.96 -6.13
CA GLN A 377 17.70 12.94 -7.17
C GLN A 377 16.79 14.16 -7.37
N ASP A 378 15.60 14.21 -6.80
CA ASP A 378 14.64 15.24 -7.26
C ASP A 378 14.41 16.41 -6.31
N SER A 379 14.99 16.42 -5.15
CA SER A 379 14.69 17.49 -4.18
C SER A 379 15.84 18.45 -3.92
N TYR A 380 17.02 18.17 -4.43
CA TYR A 380 18.18 18.99 -4.11
C TYR A 380 19.12 19.13 -5.33
N ASP A 381 19.78 20.26 -5.38
CA ASP A 381 20.65 20.72 -6.42
C ASP A 381 21.51 19.60 -7.04
N LYS A 382 21.60 19.61 -8.38
CA LYS A 382 22.34 18.63 -9.23
C LYS A 382 23.84 18.55 -8.96
N THR A 383 24.32 19.14 -7.89
CA THR A 383 25.72 19.17 -7.47
C THR A 383 26.14 18.03 -6.56
N TRP A 384 25.22 17.15 -6.16
CA TRP A 384 25.45 15.98 -5.30
C TRP A 384 25.53 14.69 -6.08
#